data_8444035dab6394ba5eece3b6b7cf081e
#
_entry.id   8444035dab6394ba5eece3b6b7cf081e
#
_cell.length_a   1.000
_cell.length_b   1.000
_cell.length_c   1.000
_cell.angle_alpha   90.00
_cell.angle_beta   90.00
_cell.angle_gamma   90.00
#
_symmetry.space_group_name_H-M   'P 1'
#
loop_
_entity.id
_entity.type
_entity.pdbx_description
1 polymer ?
#
loop_
_entity_poly.entity_id
_entity_poly.type
_entity_poly.pdbx_seq_one_letter_code
_entity_poly.pdbx_strand_id
1 'polypeptide(L)' 'MDVYPVTCPTCFEIFDVPLPAPEETPSEVDYDCEICCRPMVIHFNEEFGEVVADARGIHD' A
#
# COMPACT_ATOMS: atom_id res chain seq x y z
N MET A 1 5.54 -12.43 -9.51
CA MET A 1 5.53 -11.11 -8.87
C MET A 1 4.59 -11.12 -7.69
N ASP A 2 5.01 -10.53 -6.61
CA ASP A 2 4.23 -10.55 -5.38
C ASP A 2 3.33 -9.33 -5.31
N VAL A 3 2.13 -9.55 -4.85
CA VAL A 3 1.19 -8.47 -4.59
C VAL A 3 0.68 -8.63 -3.17
N TYR A 4 0.14 -7.55 -2.65
CA TYR A 4 -0.34 -7.53 -1.27
C TYR A 4 -1.67 -6.79 -1.24
N PRO A 5 -2.68 -7.34 -0.59
CA PRO A 5 -3.98 -6.66 -0.49
C PRO A 5 -3.90 -5.51 0.50
N VAL A 6 -4.41 -4.36 0.10
CA VAL A 6 -4.51 -3.20 0.97
C VAL A 6 -5.95 -2.73 0.94
N THR A 7 -6.35 -2.05 2.01
CA THR A 7 -7.70 -1.53 2.14
C THR A 7 -7.66 -0.02 2.01
N CYS A 8 -8.46 0.51 1.10
CA CYS A 8 -8.57 1.95 0.95
C CYS A 8 -9.11 2.56 2.24
N PRO A 9 -8.45 3.59 2.79
CA PRO A 9 -8.92 4.18 4.03
C PRO A 9 -10.17 5.04 3.87
N THR A 10 -10.62 5.26 2.65
CA THR A 10 -11.78 6.10 2.41
C THR A 10 -13.00 5.27 2.06
N CYS A 11 -12.90 4.39 1.08
CA CYS A 11 -14.06 3.60 0.63
C CYS A 11 -14.03 2.17 1.14
N PHE A 12 -12.93 1.77 1.78
CA PHE A 12 -12.76 0.45 2.39
C PHE A 12 -12.80 -0.69 1.40
N GLU A 13 -12.54 -0.40 0.12
CA GLU A 13 -12.40 -1.45 -0.86
C GLU A 13 -11.00 -2.04 -0.80
N ILE A 14 -10.90 -3.33 -1.08
CA ILE A 14 -9.63 -4.03 -1.03
C ILE A 14 -9.11 -4.19 -2.45
N PHE A 15 -7.83 -3.87 -2.64
CA PHE A 15 -7.20 -4.05 -3.94
C PHE A 15 -5.75 -4.48 -3.72
N ASP A 16 -5.16 -5.08 -4.74
CA ASP A 16 -3.80 -5.59 -4.67
C ASP A 16 -2.83 -4.56 -5.21
N VAL A 17 -1.68 -4.44 -4.54
CA VAL A 17 -0.61 -3.56 -5.00
C VAL A 17 0.65 -4.39 -5.15
N PRO A 18 1.51 -4.05 -6.13
CA PRO A 18 2.77 -4.76 -6.29
C PRO A 18 3.72 -4.41 -5.15
N LEU A 19 4.46 -5.41 -4.69
CA LEU A 19 5.40 -5.22 -3.61
C LEU A 19 6.79 -4.94 -4.17
N PRO A 20 7.57 -4.06 -3.51
CA PRO A 20 8.95 -3.86 -3.89
C PRO A 20 9.83 -4.99 -3.37
N ALA A 21 11.10 -4.98 -3.79
CA ALA A 21 12.05 -5.92 -3.23
C ALA A 21 12.26 -5.63 -1.75
N PRO A 22 12.51 -6.67 -0.93
CA PRO A 22 12.71 -6.43 0.51
C PRO A 22 13.82 -5.45 0.81
N GLU A 23 14.84 -5.41 -0.02
CA GLU A 23 15.96 -4.49 0.19
C GLU A 23 15.58 -3.04 -0.07
N GLU A 24 14.42 -2.80 -0.68
CA GLU A 24 13.94 -1.45 -0.93
C GLU A 24 13.01 -0.96 0.16
N THR A 25 12.77 -1.76 1.18
CA THR A 25 11.95 -1.36 2.30
C THR A 25 12.84 -0.86 3.43
N PRO A 26 12.35 0.01 4.30
CA PRO A 26 11.02 0.62 4.23
C PRO A 26 10.91 1.67 3.13
N SER A 27 9.74 1.78 2.56
CA SER A 27 9.51 2.79 1.52
C SER A 27 8.05 3.16 1.51
N GLU A 28 7.74 4.21 0.77
CA GLU A 28 6.35 4.63 0.63
C GLU A 28 6.15 5.20 -0.76
N VAL A 29 4.93 5.05 -1.28
CA VAL A 29 4.59 5.53 -2.60
C VAL A 29 3.23 6.21 -2.54
N ASP A 30 3.04 7.17 -3.43
CA ASP A 30 1.74 7.80 -3.60
C ASP A 30 0.88 6.92 -4.51
N TYR A 31 -0.36 6.76 -4.16
CA TYR A 31 -1.25 5.88 -4.91
C TYR A 31 -2.65 6.46 -4.86
N ASP A 32 -3.37 6.35 -5.96
CA ASP A 32 -4.76 6.79 -6.02
C ASP A 32 -5.65 5.56 -6.00
N CYS A 33 -6.70 5.61 -5.18
CA CYS A 33 -7.65 4.51 -5.15
C CYS A 33 -8.32 4.40 -6.51
N GLU A 34 -8.45 3.18 -7.00
CA GLU A 34 -9.05 2.94 -8.31
C GLU A 34 -10.56 3.06 -8.29
N ILE A 35 -11.14 3.12 -7.11
CA ILE A 35 -12.59 3.12 -6.97
C ILE A 35 -13.10 4.48 -6.59
N CYS A 36 -12.57 5.07 -5.52
CA CYS A 36 -13.03 6.36 -5.06
C CYS A 36 -12.14 7.51 -5.51
N CYS A 37 -11.01 7.21 -6.15
CA CYS A 37 -10.09 8.19 -6.70
C CYS A 37 -9.48 9.11 -5.64
N ARG A 38 -9.42 8.66 -4.40
CA ARG A 38 -8.82 9.44 -3.33
C ARG A 38 -7.33 9.13 -3.24
N PRO A 39 -6.49 10.13 -3.01
CA PRO A 39 -5.06 9.89 -2.87
C PRO A 39 -4.74 9.22 -1.55
N MET A 40 -3.72 8.40 -1.57
CA MET A 40 -3.27 7.71 -0.37
C MET A 40 -1.78 7.46 -0.48
N VAL A 41 -1.17 7.13 0.65
CA VAL A 41 0.22 6.72 0.71
C VAL A 41 0.24 5.26 1.14
N ILE A 42 0.98 4.45 0.40
CA ILE A 42 1.15 3.05 0.74
C ILE A 42 2.54 2.88 1.32
N HIS A 43 2.61 2.40 2.55
CA HIS A 43 3.86 2.16 3.23
C HIS A 43 4.23 0.70 3.10
N PHE A 44 5.47 0.45 2.74
CA PHE A 44 5.99 -0.91 2.61
C PHE A 44 7.05 -1.12 3.68
N ASN A 45 6.93 -2.25 4.37
CA ASN A 45 7.89 -2.63 5.39
C ASN A 45 8.19 -4.10 5.27
N GLU A 46 9.34 -4.49 5.80
CA GLU A 46 9.70 -5.90 5.88
C GLU A 46 9.58 -6.34 7.33
N GLU A 47 8.85 -7.43 7.55
CA GLU A 47 8.69 -8.01 8.87
C GLU A 47 8.92 -9.51 8.77
N PHE A 48 9.88 -10.01 9.55
CA PHE A 48 10.15 -11.45 9.62
C PHE A 48 10.37 -12.05 8.24
N GLY A 49 11.07 -11.31 7.37
CA GLY A 49 11.37 -11.80 6.04
C GLY A 49 10.27 -11.62 5.02
N GLU A 50 9.18 -10.96 5.38
CA GLU A 50 8.06 -10.74 4.46
C GLU A 50 7.81 -9.25 4.30
N VAL A 51 7.51 -8.85 3.07
CA VAL A 51 7.17 -7.47 2.79
C VAL A 51 5.68 -7.29 2.97
N VAL A 52 5.30 -6.29 3.75
CA VAL A 52 3.89 -5.99 4.00
C VAL A 52 3.60 -4.57 3.52
N ALA A 53 2.35 -4.30 3.24
CA ALA A 53 1.92 -3.00 2.76
C ALA A 53 0.79 -2.47 3.63
N ASP A 54 0.74 -1.15 3.77
CA ASP A 54 -0.28 -0.50 4.58
C ASP A 54 -0.69 0.79 3.88
N ALA A 55 -1.99 0.93 3.61
CA ALA A 55 -2.50 2.11 2.92
C ALA A 55 -3.02 3.11 3.93
N ARG A 56 -2.61 4.37 3.78
CA ARG A 56 -3.01 5.44 4.67
C ARG A 56 -3.48 6.63 3.87
N GLY A 57 -4.49 7.32 4.39
CA GLY A 57 -4.96 8.53 3.75
C GLY A 57 -3.92 9.64 3.85
N ILE A 58 -3.74 10.37 2.75
CA ILE A 58 -2.83 11.51 2.76
C ILE A 58 -3.46 12.66 3.52
N HIS A 59 -4.73 12.82 3.34
CA HIS A 59 -5.47 13.93 3.93
C HIS A 59 -6.33 13.41 5.07
N ASP A 60 -6.28 14.07 6.17
CA ASP A 60 -7.08 13.70 7.34
C ASP A 60 -7.73 14.90 7.95
#